data_4c6f245c5835bab524a3dfd503f43a16
#
_entry.id   4c6f245c5835bab524a3dfd503f43a16
#
_cell.length_a   1.000
_cell.length_b   1.000
_cell.length_c   1.000
_cell.angle_alpha   90.00
_cell.angle_beta   90.00
_cell.angle_gamma   90.00
#
_symmetry.space_group_name_H-M   'P 1'
#
loop_
_entity.id
_entity.type
_entity.pdbx_description
1 polymer ?
#
loop_
_entity_poly.entity_id
_entity_poly.type
_entity_poly.pdbx_seq_one_letter_code
_entity_poly.pdbx_strand_id
1 'polypeptide(L)'
;AVDFTHIYELVENLYCENNGRPSCDPVVLFKLVLIQHLFGIRSLRQTMRDAEVNVAYRWFLGYTMSQSLPHFATISYAFCHRFTADVIESVFRWILEEVARAGYLSPEVVFVDGTHIKANANLKKRVKKEIPVAAKRYQEQLDAEIEADRAAHGKKPLKKKDDDDDTPSTPAKQKTVTESTTDPDSGVFQKGEHRKCFAYEAHTVCDRRGYVLETEVTPGNVNDSVAFDTVFERLVEHYPEVRVVTADAGYKTPWICKQIFDSGRIPSLPYKRPMTKKGNLPWYEYVYDEYYDCILCPQNQILSYSTTNREGNREYKSKSYICKSCPVRERCTENQQCTKTVTRHVWHDYIERAEDVRHSPIGKASYVLRSQTIERVFADAKEKHAMRYTPYRGLTAVTAWVKLKFAAMNLKKLAIHRWLRLLLSAFLSYKKPDCMLAIWLL
;
A
#
# COMPACT_ATOMS: atom_id res chain seq x y z
N ALA A 1 -24.51 16.73 -11.06
CA ALA A 1 -24.80 15.60 -10.14
C ALA A 1 -24.11 14.35 -10.65
N VAL A 2 -23.86 13.39 -9.76
CA VAL A 2 -23.40 12.04 -10.16
C VAL A 2 -24.65 11.24 -10.54
N ASP A 3 -24.59 10.57 -11.67
CA ASP A 3 -25.68 9.75 -12.15
C ASP A 3 -25.56 8.33 -11.56
N PHE A 4 -26.45 7.97 -10.65
CA PHE A 4 -26.45 6.65 -10.00
C PHE A 4 -27.15 5.56 -10.81
N THR A 5 -27.70 5.87 -12.00
CA THR A 5 -28.36 4.87 -12.87
C THR A 5 -27.36 3.82 -13.35
N HIS A 6 -26.08 4.16 -13.46
CA HIS A 6 -25.02 3.20 -13.78
C HIS A 6 -24.97 1.99 -12.85
N ILE A 7 -25.49 2.11 -11.62
CA ILE A 7 -25.58 0.96 -10.69
C ILE A 7 -26.48 -0.14 -11.24
N TYR A 8 -27.54 0.18 -12.03
CA TYR A 8 -28.38 -0.82 -12.65
C TYR A 8 -27.59 -1.73 -13.58
N GLU A 9 -26.76 -1.17 -14.42
CA GLU A 9 -25.91 -1.91 -15.38
C GLU A 9 -24.95 -2.86 -14.65
N LEU A 10 -24.35 -2.41 -13.53
CA LEU A 10 -23.39 -3.19 -12.76
C LEU A 10 -23.99 -4.41 -12.06
N VAL A 11 -25.29 -4.41 -11.79
CA VAL A 11 -25.95 -5.49 -11.04
C VAL A 11 -27.07 -6.20 -11.82
N GLU A 12 -27.29 -5.83 -13.08
CA GLU A 12 -28.37 -6.37 -13.92
C GLU A 12 -28.41 -7.89 -13.91
N ASN A 13 -27.27 -8.52 -14.14
CA ASN A 13 -27.14 -9.98 -14.18
C ASN A 13 -27.43 -10.69 -12.84
N LEU A 14 -27.59 -9.96 -11.77
CA LEU A 14 -27.89 -10.48 -10.43
C LEU A 14 -29.37 -10.36 -10.05
N TYR A 15 -30.19 -9.89 -10.99
CA TYR A 15 -31.64 -9.75 -10.84
C TYR A 15 -32.38 -10.62 -11.82
N CYS A 16 -33.49 -11.23 -11.40
CA CYS A 16 -34.40 -12.00 -12.27
C CYS A 16 -35.62 -11.14 -12.59
N GLU A 17 -36.01 -11.10 -13.87
CA GLU A 17 -37.15 -10.29 -14.34
C GLU A 17 -38.50 -10.75 -13.78
N ASN A 18 -38.71 -12.05 -13.67
CA ASN A 18 -40.06 -12.65 -13.47
C ASN A 18 -40.13 -13.64 -12.30
N ASN A 19 -39.25 -13.57 -11.31
CA ASN A 19 -39.26 -14.54 -10.21
C ASN A 19 -39.31 -13.86 -8.84
N GLY A 20 -40.36 -14.20 -8.06
CA GLY A 20 -40.45 -13.85 -6.65
C GLY A 20 -41.04 -12.47 -6.34
N ARG A 21 -40.87 -12.02 -5.07
CA ARG A 21 -41.30 -10.71 -4.60
C ARG A 21 -40.45 -9.60 -5.21
N PRO A 22 -41.02 -8.44 -5.61
CA PRO A 22 -40.25 -7.30 -6.08
C PRO A 22 -39.11 -6.96 -5.13
N SER A 23 -37.90 -6.88 -5.68
CA SER A 23 -36.71 -6.59 -4.90
C SER A 23 -36.62 -5.11 -4.57
N CYS A 24 -35.84 -4.75 -3.56
CA CYS A 24 -35.49 -3.35 -3.32
C CYS A 24 -34.63 -2.83 -4.48
N ASP A 25 -34.89 -1.60 -4.90
CA ASP A 25 -34.14 -0.91 -5.94
C ASP A 25 -32.63 -0.91 -5.62
N PRO A 26 -31.77 -1.38 -6.55
CA PRO A 26 -30.31 -1.45 -6.34
C PRO A 26 -29.67 -0.08 -6.11
N VAL A 27 -30.17 0.98 -6.72
CA VAL A 27 -29.69 2.35 -6.50
C VAL A 27 -29.98 2.80 -5.07
N VAL A 28 -31.16 2.47 -4.54
CA VAL A 28 -31.52 2.76 -3.15
C VAL A 28 -30.68 1.94 -2.18
N LEU A 29 -30.44 0.64 -2.46
CA LEU A 29 -29.56 -0.21 -1.68
C LEU A 29 -28.15 0.39 -1.59
N PHE A 30 -27.60 0.78 -2.73
CA PHE A 30 -26.26 1.38 -2.81
C PHE A 30 -26.20 2.72 -2.07
N LYS A 31 -27.15 3.61 -2.30
CA LYS A 31 -27.22 4.93 -1.65
C LYS A 31 -27.32 4.81 -0.12
N LEU A 32 -28.07 3.84 0.43
CA LEU A 32 -28.13 3.58 1.87
C LEU A 32 -26.80 3.17 2.45
N VAL A 33 -26.10 2.24 1.79
CA VAL A 33 -24.74 1.82 2.20
C VAL A 33 -23.75 2.95 2.01
N LEU A 34 -23.89 3.73 0.94
CA LEU A 34 -23.06 4.91 0.70
C LEU A 34 -23.22 5.96 1.82
N ILE A 35 -24.43 6.25 2.29
CA ILE A 35 -24.66 7.13 3.46
C ILE A 35 -23.88 6.62 4.68
N GLN A 36 -23.95 5.31 4.95
CA GLN A 36 -23.18 4.71 6.05
C GLN A 36 -21.68 5.00 5.97
N HIS A 37 -21.12 4.86 4.78
CA HIS A 37 -19.68 5.07 4.56
C HIS A 37 -19.29 6.55 4.50
N LEU A 38 -20.11 7.41 3.91
CA LEU A 38 -19.90 8.87 3.82
C LEU A 38 -19.83 9.54 5.17
N PHE A 39 -20.68 9.12 6.11
CA PHE A 39 -20.84 9.74 7.42
C PHE A 39 -20.19 8.91 8.56
N GLY A 40 -19.50 7.81 8.23
CA GLY A 40 -18.84 6.97 9.22
C GLY A 40 -19.78 6.32 10.23
N ILE A 41 -21.04 6.07 9.83
CA ILE A 41 -22.03 5.42 10.70
C ILE A 41 -21.63 3.97 10.92
N ARG A 42 -21.62 3.52 12.17
CA ARG A 42 -21.03 2.22 12.55
C ARG A 42 -21.83 1.01 12.09
N SER A 43 -23.13 1.14 11.91
CA SER A 43 -23.99 0.01 11.52
C SER A 43 -25.10 0.44 10.57
N LEU A 44 -25.51 -0.50 9.69
CA LEU A 44 -26.63 -0.28 8.78
C LEU A 44 -27.94 -0.02 9.55
N ARG A 45 -28.14 -0.68 10.70
CA ARG A 45 -29.31 -0.43 11.57
C ARG A 45 -29.38 1.02 12.02
N GLN A 46 -28.26 1.61 12.40
CA GLN A 46 -28.21 3.03 12.76
C GLN A 46 -28.44 3.92 11.55
N THR A 47 -27.84 3.57 10.40
CA THR A 47 -28.08 4.31 9.14
C THR A 47 -29.56 4.38 8.79
N MET A 48 -30.30 3.26 8.95
CA MET A 48 -31.74 3.23 8.69
C MET A 48 -32.52 4.14 9.64
N ARG A 49 -32.21 4.09 10.95
CA ARG A 49 -32.84 4.98 11.94
C ARG A 49 -32.58 6.46 11.64
N ASP A 50 -31.34 6.78 11.28
CA ASP A 50 -30.97 8.15 10.91
C ASP A 50 -31.71 8.58 9.63
N ALA A 51 -31.84 7.68 8.65
CA ALA A 51 -32.56 7.94 7.40
C ALA A 51 -34.08 8.11 7.58
N GLU A 52 -34.66 7.50 8.61
CA GLU A 52 -36.11 7.69 8.94
C GLU A 52 -36.45 9.13 9.29
N VAL A 53 -35.53 9.85 9.96
CA VAL A 53 -35.80 11.19 10.50
C VAL A 53 -35.03 12.30 9.78
N ASN A 54 -34.05 11.97 8.96
CA ASN A 54 -33.21 12.95 8.27
C ASN A 54 -33.75 13.26 6.86
N VAL A 55 -34.26 14.48 6.68
CA VAL A 55 -34.84 14.95 5.41
C VAL A 55 -33.84 14.88 4.26
N ALA A 56 -32.56 15.22 4.49
CA ALA A 56 -31.54 15.20 3.46
C ALA A 56 -31.22 13.76 3.00
N TYR A 57 -31.22 12.79 3.92
CA TYR A 57 -31.04 11.38 3.56
C TYR A 57 -32.25 10.87 2.76
N ARG A 58 -33.47 11.19 3.18
CA ARG A 58 -34.68 10.82 2.45
C ARG A 58 -34.70 11.40 1.04
N TRP A 59 -34.39 12.67 0.90
CA TRP A 59 -34.27 13.33 -0.39
C TRP A 59 -33.23 12.63 -1.29
N PHE A 60 -32.06 12.33 -0.76
CA PHE A 60 -31.00 11.63 -1.49
C PHE A 60 -31.43 10.22 -1.93
N LEU A 61 -32.20 9.53 -1.11
CA LEU A 61 -32.75 8.20 -1.41
C LEU A 61 -33.94 8.24 -2.37
N GLY A 62 -34.57 9.40 -2.57
CA GLY A 62 -35.79 9.55 -3.35
C GLY A 62 -37.08 9.20 -2.57
N TYR A 63 -37.05 9.23 -1.23
CA TYR A 63 -38.20 8.92 -0.37
C TYR A 63 -38.86 10.18 0.19
N THR A 64 -40.20 10.21 0.16
CA THR A 64 -40.98 11.25 0.87
C THR A 64 -41.00 10.99 2.37
N MET A 65 -41.41 11.97 3.17
CA MET A 65 -41.50 11.80 4.63
C MET A 65 -42.54 10.76 5.08
N SER A 66 -43.58 10.53 4.28
CA SER A 66 -44.66 9.57 4.55
C SER A 66 -44.34 8.13 4.14
N GLN A 67 -43.37 7.92 3.29
CA GLN A 67 -43.00 6.57 2.82
C GLN A 67 -42.16 5.84 3.88
N SER A 68 -42.45 4.57 4.11
CA SER A 68 -41.64 3.70 4.98
C SER A 68 -40.37 3.26 4.27
N LEU A 69 -39.23 3.28 4.97
CA LEU A 69 -37.97 2.71 4.46
C LEU A 69 -37.99 1.17 4.60
N PRO A 70 -37.27 0.45 3.74
CA PRO A 70 -37.10 -1.00 3.85
C PRO A 70 -36.45 -1.39 5.19
N HIS A 71 -36.77 -2.59 5.69
CA HIS A 71 -36.14 -3.07 6.92
C HIS A 71 -34.63 -3.31 6.73
N PHE A 72 -33.81 -2.97 7.73
CA PHE A 72 -32.32 -3.06 7.64
C PHE A 72 -31.82 -4.47 7.28
N ALA A 73 -32.51 -5.53 7.73
CA ALA A 73 -32.13 -6.92 7.41
C ALA A 73 -32.30 -7.22 5.91
N THR A 74 -33.37 -6.70 5.28
CA THR A 74 -33.60 -6.82 3.84
C THR A 74 -32.47 -6.12 3.05
N ILE A 75 -32.10 -4.90 3.46
CA ILE A 75 -31.00 -4.16 2.85
C ILE A 75 -29.68 -4.90 3.01
N SER A 76 -29.36 -5.37 4.24
CA SER A 76 -28.13 -6.10 4.51
C SER A 76 -28.03 -7.38 3.66
N TYR A 77 -29.09 -8.17 3.63
CA TYR A 77 -29.12 -9.39 2.83
C TYR A 77 -28.97 -9.10 1.34
N ALA A 78 -29.78 -8.20 0.80
CA ALA A 78 -29.75 -7.84 -0.61
C ALA A 78 -28.39 -7.26 -1.02
N PHE A 79 -27.79 -6.42 -0.19
CA PHE A 79 -26.47 -5.86 -0.48
C PHE A 79 -25.39 -6.94 -0.50
N CYS A 80 -25.31 -7.79 0.51
CA CYS A 80 -24.29 -8.87 0.57
C CYS A 80 -24.37 -9.86 -0.60
N HIS A 81 -25.57 -10.08 -1.18
CA HIS A 81 -25.76 -11.02 -2.29
C HIS A 81 -25.62 -10.39 -3.67
N ARG A 82 -25.74 -9.06 -3.79
CA ARG A 82 -25.75 -8.36 -5.08
C ARG A 82 -24.55 -7.45 -5.28
N PHE A 83 -23.95 -6.94 -4.21
CA PHE A 83 -22.72 -6.16 -4.30
C PHE A 83 -21.52 -7.05 -3.96
N THR A 84 -21.21 -7.95 -4.90
CA THR A 84 -20.02 -8.82 -4.82
C THR A 84 -18.73 -8.00 -4.83
N ALA A 85 -17.59 -8.64 -4.59
CA ALA A 85 -16.30 -7.98 -4.62
C ALA A 85 -16.03 -7.32 -5.98
N ASP A 86 -16.43 -7.97 -7.08
CA ASP A 86 -16.25 -7.48 -8.45
C ASP A 86 -17.15 -6.26 -8.74
N VAL A 87 -18.40 -6.29 -8.28
CA VAL A 87 -19.32 -5.14 -8.39
C VAL A 87 -18.78 -3.96 -7.60
N ILE A 88 -18.23 -4.19 -6.41
CA ILE A 88 -17.62 -3.14 -5.59
C ILE A 88 -16.38 -2.56 -6.26
N GLU A 89 -15.55 -3.39 -6.89
CA GLU A 89 -14.42 -2.93 -7.70
C GLU A 89 -14.90 -2.04 -8.85
N SER A 90 -15.92 -2.48 -9.60
CA SER A 90 -16.50 -1.71 -10.69
C SER A 90 -17.08 -0.37 -10.22
N VAL A 91 -17.74 -0.34 -9.06
CA VAL A 91 -18.22 0.92 -8.45
C VAL A 91 -17.06 1.83 -8.07
N PHE A 92 -15.98 1.28 -7.51
CA PHE A 92 -14.81 2.08 -7.17
C PHE A 92 -14.17 2.71 -8.41
N ARG A 93 -14.05 1.95 -9.52
CA ARG A 93 -13.54 2.42 -10.81
C ARG A 93 -14.44 3.48 -11.43
N TRP A 94 -15.74 3.22 -11.49
CA TRP A 94 -16.72 4.19 -11.99
C TRP A 94 -16.64 5.54 -11.27
N ILE A 95 -16.50 5.55 -9.94
CA ILE A 95 -16.35 6.81 -9.18
C ILE A 95 -15.05 7.54 -9.57
N LEU A 96 -13.95 6.82 -9.82
CA LEU A 96 -12.70 7.43 -10.28
C LEU A 96 -12.83 7.99 -11.70
N GLU A 97 -13.56 7.33 -12.59
CA GLU A 97 -13.89 7.86 -13.91
C GLU A 97 -14.72 9.16 -13.82
N GLU A 98 -15.67 9.24 -12.88
CA GLU A 98 -16.42 10.47 -12.61
C GLU A 98 -15.50 11.62 -12.14
N VAL A 99 -14.49 11.29 -11.32
CA VAL A 99 -13.47 12.25 -10.87
C VAL A 99 -12.62 12.72 -12.06
N ALA A 100 -12.19 11.77 -12.92
CA ALA A 100 -11.41 12.06 -14.13
C ALA A 100 -12.19 12.91 -15.13
N ARG A 101 -13.43 12.56 -15.43
CA ARG A 101 -14.34 13.34 -16.30
C ARG A 101 -14.56 14.77 -15.78
N ALA A 102 -14.55 14.96 -14.48
CA ALA A 102 -14.66 16.28 -13.86
C ALA A 102 -13.34 17.09 -13.86
N GLY A 103 -12.22 16.51 -14.32
CA GLY A 103 -10.90 17.16 -14.38
C GLY A 103 -10.22 17.31 -13.01
N TYR A 104 -10.58 16.47 -12.03
CA TYR A 104 -9.99 16.54 -10.69
C TYR A 104 -8.93 15.47 -10.41
N LEU A 105 -8.70 14.53 -11.31
CA LEU A 105 -7.64 13.54 -11.17
C LEU A 105 -6.27 14.11 -11.59
N SER A 106 -5.22 13.82 -10.84
CA SER A 106 -3.84 14.26 -11.13
C SER A 106 -2.85 13.18 -10.72
N PRO A 107 -2.80 12.06 -11.47
CA PRO A 107 -2.02 10.88 -11.09
C PRO A 107 -0.54 10.93 -11.47
N GLU A 108 -0.02 12.03 -12.04
CA GLU A 108 1.39 12.18 -12.44
C GLU A 108 2.35 11.99 -11.24
N VAL A 109 1.91 12.38 -10.04
CA VAL A 109 2.62 12.16 -8.78
C VAL A 109 1.71 11.43 -7.83
N VAL A 110 2.10 10.24 -7.42
CA VAL A 110 1.32 9.39 -6.51
C VAL A 110 2.04 9.15 -5.20
N PHE A 111 1.25 8.87 -4.17
CA PHE A 111 1.70 8.62 -2.80
C PHE A 111 1.22 7.25 -2.37
N VAL A 112 2.17 6.40 -1.96
CA VAL A 112 1.93 5.02 -1.53
C VAL A 112 2.21 4.90 -0.04
N ASP A 113 1.31 4.28 0.71
CA ASP A 113 1.48 4.01 2.14
C ASP A 113 0.52 2.93 2.62
N GLY A 114 0.81 2.34 3.77
CA GLY A 114 -0.03 1.36 4.44
C GLY A 114 -0.76 1.91 5.68
N THR A 115 -1.96 1.44 5.94
CA THR A 115 -2.67 1.79 7.17
C THR A 115 -3.35 0.59 7.80
N HIS A 116 -3.09 0.37 9.09
CA HIS A 116 -3.66 -0.74 9.84
C HIS A 116 -5.10 -0.44 10.28
N ILE A 117 -5.94 -1.47 10.15
CA ILE A 117 -7.35 -1.51 10.51
C ILE A 117 -7.52 -2.64 11.52
N LYS A 118 -7.98 -2.33 12.74
CA LYS A 118 -8.20 -3.36 13.76
C LYS A 118 -9.28 -4.34 13.31
N ALA A 119 -8.96 -5.64 13.35
CA ALA A 119 -9.86 -6.71 12.96
C ALA A 119 -10.93 -7.00 14.05
N ASN A 120 -12.03 -7.59 13.63
CA ASN A 120 -13.07 -8.11 14.51
C ASN A 120 -12.68 -9.47 15.10
N ALA A 121 -11.54 -9.48 15.81
CA ALA A 121 -10.94 -10.68 16.38
C ALA A 121 -10.48 -10.46 17.82
N ASN A 122 -10.61 -11.51 18.62
CA ASN A 122 -10.17 -11.50 20.01
C ASN A 122 -8.74 -11.98 20.14
N LEU A 123 -7.84 -11.15 20.67
CA LEU A 123 -6.41 -11.48 20.82
C LEU A 123 -6.17 -12.71 21.73
N LYS A 124 -7.07 -13.02 22.63
CA LYS A 124 -6.98 -14.20 23.52
C LYS A 124 -7.33 -15.51 22.80
N LYS A 125 -8.14 -15.45 21.73
CA LYS A 125 -8.56 -16.59 20.90
C LYS A 125 -7.60 -16.77 19.73
N ARG A 126 -6.47 -17.44 19.95
CA ARG A 126 -5.39 -17.61 18.98
C ARG A 126 -4.75 -18.98 19.06
N VAL A 127 -4.22 -19.43 17.94
CA VAL A 127 -3.42 -20.67 17.80
C VAL A 127 -2.09 -20.34 17.14
N LYS A 128 -1.07 -21.14 17.40
CA LYS A 128 0.18 -21.09 16.63
C LYS A 128 0.06 -22.09 15.48
N LYS A 129 0.40 -21.66 14.28
CA LYS A 129 0.35 -22.47 13.07
C LYS A 129 1.66 -22.32 12.32
N GLU A 130 2.18 -23.41 11.83
CA GLU A 130 3.32 -23.42 10.94
C GLU A 130 2.84 -23.29 9.51
N ILE A 131 3.35 -22.30 8.80
CA ILE A 131 3.06 -22.08 7.39
C ILE A 131 4.35 -22.10 6.59
N PRO A 132 4.33 -22.64 5.34
CA PRO A 132 5.47 -22.54 4.45
C PRO A 132 5.76 -21.06 4.15
N VAL A 133 7.05 -20.74 4.05
CA VAL A 133 7.46 -19.39 3.61
C VAL A 133 7.20 -19.30 2.10
N ALA A 134 6.34 -18.38 1.69
CA ALA A 134 6.08 -18.12 0.27
C ALA A 134 7.36 -17.65 -0.43
N ALA A 135 7.58 -18.11 -1.66
CA ALA A 135 8.64 -17.58 -2.51
C ALA A 135 8.34 -16.10 -2.83
N LYS A 136 9.40 -15.30 -2.99
CA LYS A 136 9.27 -13.91 -3.43
C LYS A 136 8.81 -13.89 -4.89
N ARG A 137 7.90 -13.00 -5.26
CA ARG A 137 7.41 -12.86 -6.66
C ARG A 137 8.55 -12.63 -7.66
N TYR A 138 9.59 -11.95 -7.23
CA TYR A 138 10.76 -11.64 -8.05
C TYR A 138 11.90 -12.67 -7.94
N GLN A 139 11.65 -13.85 -7.34
CA GLN A 139 12.72 -14.81 -7.06
C GLN A 139 13.42 -15.30 -8.33
N GLU A 140 12.66 -15.58 -9.38
CA GLU A 140 13.22 -16.02 -10.67
C GLU A 140 14.14 -14.97 -11.29
N GLN A 141 13.74 -13.68 -11.26
CA GLN A 141 14.56 -12.58 -11.75
C GLN A 141 15.82 -12.41 -10.90
N LEU A 142 15.69 -12.56 -9.58
CA LEU A 142 16.82 -12.48 -8.67
C LEU A 142 17.80 -13.64 -8.91
N ASP A 143 17.31 -14.84 -9.09
CA ASP A 143 18.13 -16.02 -9.34
C ASP A 143 18.89 -15.90 -10.66
N ALA A 144 18.24 -15.41 -11.72
CA ALA A 144 18.89 -15.12 -13.00
C ALA A 144 20.01 -14.06 -12.86
N GLU A 145 19.76 -13.01 -12.11
CA GLU A 145 20.75 -11.95 -11.85
C GLU A 145 21.93 -12.47 -11.02
N ILE A 146 21.66 -13.30 -10.00
CA ILE A 146 22.72 -13.96 -9.21
C ILE A 146 23.59 -14.84 -10.08
N GLU A 147 22.99 -15.64 -10.97
CA GLU A 147 23.74 -16.51 -11.88
C GLU A 147 24.60 -15.70 -12.86
N ALA A 148 24.04 -14.64 -13.44
CA ALA A 148 24.77 -13.72 -14.33
C ALA A 148 25.95 -13.05 -13.60
N ASP A 149 25.72 -12.53 -12.39
CA ASP A 149 26.74 -11.90 -11.56
C ASP A 149 27.87 -12.88 -11.19
N ARG A 150 27.51 -14.09 -10.78
CA ARG A 150 28.48 -15.14 -10.47
C ARG A 150 29.31 -15.55 -11.69
N ALA A 151 28.68 -15.69 -12.84
CA ALA A 151 29.36 -15.99 -14.10
C ALA A 151 30.36 -14.89 -14.49
N ALA A 152 29.99 -13.61 -14.36
CA ALA A 152 30.86 -12.45 -14.61
C ALA A 152 32.10 -12.47 -13.71
N HIS A 153 31.98 -13.00 -12.48
CA HIS A 153 33.09 -13.15 -11.53
C HIS A 153 33.79 -14.52 -11.59
N GLY A 154 33.54 -15.36 -12.60
CA GLY A 154 34.13 -16.68 -12.76
C GLY A 154 33.76 -17.68 -11.65
N LYS A 155 32.61 -17.50 -10.97
CA LYS A 155 32.14 -18.42 -9.96
C LYS A 155 31.18 -19.46 -10.54
N LYS A 156 31.23 -20.67 -9.99
CA LYS A 156 30.29 -21.74 -10.38
C LYS A 156 28.84 -21.33 -10.05
N PRO A 157 27.85 -21.77 -10.84
CA PRO A 157 26.43 -21.62 -10.49
C PRO A 157 26.13 -22.14 -9.08
N LEU A 158 25.11 -21.57 -8.45
CA LEU A 158 24.65 -22.09 -7.17
C LEU A 158 23.99 -23.46 -7.40
N LYS A 159 24.39 -24.48 -6.64
CA LYS A 159 23.72 -25.79 -6.68
C LYS A 159 22.22 -25.60 -6.43
N LYS A 160 21.37 -26.12 -7.32
CA LYS A 160 19.93 -26.24 -7.06
C LYS A 160 19.74 -27.12 -5.84
N LYS A 161 18.75 -26.85 -5.02
CA LYS A 161 18.49 -27.57 -3.78
C LYS A 161 18.06 -29.02 -3.98
N ASP A 162 17.72 -29.38 -5.24
CA ASP A 162 17.07 -30.66 -5.56
C ASP A 162 17.99 -31.67 -6.28
N ASP A 163 19.26 -31.34 -6.50
CA ASP A 163 20.12 -32.15 -7.38
C ASP A 163 21.07 -33.14 -6.67
N ASP A 164 21.09 -33.19 -5.35
CA ASP A 164 21.93 -34.19 -4.63
C ASP A 164 21.26 -34.56 -3.31
N ASP A 165 20.59 -35.66 -3.27
CA ASP A 165 20.55 -36.68 -2.23
C ASP A 165 19.22 -37.43 -2.16
N ASP A 166 19.25 -38.75 -2.17
CA ASP A 166 18.17 -39.70 -1.82
C ASP A 166 17.70 -39.56 -0.34
N THR A 167 17.96 -38.42 0.28
CA THR A 167 17.45 -38.08 1.61
C THR A 167 16.12 -37.32 1.46
N PRO A 168 15.10 -37.60 2.30
CA PRO A 168 13.79 -36.96 2.22
C PRO A 168 13.95 -35.45 2.30
N SER A 169 13.36 -34.77 1.30
CA SER A 169 13.37 -33.33 1.08
C SER A 169 13.39 -32.52 2.38
N THR A 170 14.43 -31.71 2.57
CA THR A 170 14.49 -30.78 3.71
C THR A 170 13.18 -29.99 3.73
N PRO A 171 12.38 -30.03 4.80
CA PRO A 171 11.08 -29.36 4.82
C PRO A 171 11.25 -27.90 4.48
N ALA A 172 10.41 -27.40 3.57
CA ALA A 172 10.35 -25.97 3.21
C ALA A 172 10.42 -25.14 4.50
N LYS A 173 11.24 -24.10 4.53
CA LYS A 173 11.39 -23.25 5.72
C LYS A 173 9.99 -22.88 6.23
N GLN A 174 9.63 -23.41 7.37
CA GLN A 174 8.35 -23.13 8.01
C GLN A 174 8.49 -21.93 8.94
N LYS A 175 7.49 -21.07 8.94
CA LYS A 175 7.39 -19.93 9.84
C LYS A 175 6.20 -20.13 10.76
N THR A 176 6.44 -20.09 12.08
CA THR A 176 5.36 -20.10 13.05
C THR A 176 4.65 -18.74 13.05
N VAL A 177 3.38 -18.72 12.70
CA VAL A 177 2.53 -17.53 12.76
C VAL A 177 1.48 -17.72 13.85
N THR A 178 1.01 -16.60 14.41
CA THR A 178 -0.12 -16.56 15.33
C THR A 178 -1.37 -16.24 14.53
N GLU A 179 -2.30 -17.18 14.46
CA GLU A 179 -3.58 -17.07 13.75
C GLU A 179 -4.72 -16.85 14.75
N SER A 180 -5.71 -16.04 14.37
CA SER A 180 -6.95 -15.86 15.15
C SER A 180 -7.93 -16.99 14.85
N THR A 181 -8.55 -17.58 15.87
CA THR A 181 -9.59 -18.59 15.67
C THR A 181 -10.94 -17.99 15.29
N THR A 182 -11.11 -16.66 15.43
CA THR A 182 -12.35 -15.95 15.11
C THR A 182 -12.30 -15.25 13.76
N ASP A 183 -11.12 -14.92 13.27
CA ASP A 183 -10.88 -14.28 11.98
C ASP A 183 -9.49 -14.71 11.48
N PRO A 184 -9.37 -15.91 10.87
CA PRO A 184 -8.09 -16.50 10.46
C PRO A 184 -7.30 -15.65 9.47
N ASP A 185 -7.98 -14.88 8.63
CA ASP A 185 -7.36 -14.02 7.62
C ASP A 185 -6.71 -12.76 8.21
N SER A 186 -6.96 -12.46 9.49
CA SER A 186 -6.35 -11.31 10.15
C SER A 186 -4.95 -11.63 10.65
N GLY A 187 -4.03 -10.66 10.53
CA GLY A 187 -2.65 -10.79 11.01
C GLY A 187 -2.43 -10.11 12.36
N VAL A 188 -1.44 -10.59 13.11
CA VAL A 188 -1.02 -9.93 14.35
C VAL A 188 -0.21 -8.68 14.03
N PHE A 189 -0.73 -7.53 14.42
CA PHE A 189 -0.04 -6.25 14.37
C PHE A 189 0.45 -5.85 15.75
N GLN A 190 1.69 -5.36 15.82
CA GLN A 190 2.29 -4.84 17.04
C GLN A 190 3.01 -3.52 16.75
N LYS A 191 2.65 -2.47 17.48
CA LYS A 191 3.32 -1.17 17.44
C LYS A 191 3.78 -0.79 18.84
N GLY A 192 5.11 -0.82 19.04
CA GLY A 192 5.69 -0.63 20.37
C GLY A 192 5.31 -1.76 21.34
N GLU A 193 5.54 -1.56 22.63
CA GLU A 193 5.31 -2.56 23.66
C GLU A 193 3.82 -2.73 24.05
N HIS A 194 3.02 -1.66 23.89
CA HIS A 194 1.67 -1.58 24.47
C HIS A 194 0.53 -1.83 23.47
N ARG A 195 0.80 -1.84 22.17
CA ARG A 195 -0.26 -1.97 21.15
C ARG A 195 -0.11 -3.22 20.33
N LYS A 196 -0.84 -4.27 20.74
CA LYS A 196 -0.92 -5.54 20.01
C LYS A 196 -2.38 -5.89 19.74
N CYS A 197 -2.71 -6.21 18.50
CA CYS A 197 -4.05 -6.64 18.09
C CYS A 197 -3.98 -7.46 16.80
N PHE A 198 -5.07 -8.16 16.49
CA PHE A 198 -5.28 -8.63 15.13
C PHE A 198 -5.74 -7.46 14.27
N ALA A 199 -5.19 -7.36 13.07
CA ALA A 199 -5.45 -6.27 12.14
C ALA A 199 -5.35 -6.75 10.69
N TYR A 200 -5.93 -5.94 9.82
CA TYR A 200 -5.64 -5.90 8.39
C TYR A 200 -4.84 -4.65 8.07
N GLU A 201 -4.16 -4.64 6.95
CA GLU A 201 -3.46 -3.46 6.45
C GLU A 201 -3.98 -3.13 5.05
N ALA A 202 -4.35 -1.86 4.85
CA ALA A 202 -4.74 -1.33 3.55
C ALA A 202 -3.56 -0.57 2.95
N HIS A 203 -2.92 -1.17 1.96
CA HIS A 203 -1.88 -0.55 1.14
C HIS A 203 -2.57 0.27 0.06
N THR A 204 -2.34 1.55 0.06
CA THR A 204 -3.18 2.51 -0.67
C THR A 204 -2.32 3.47 -1.47
N VAL A 205 -2.79 3.78 -2.67
CA VAL A 205 -2.20 4.80 -3.53
C VAL A 205 -3.19 5.95 -3.69
N CYS A 206 -2.74 7.17 -3.49
CA CYS A 206 -3.53 8.35 -3.82
C CYS A 206 -2.76 9.31 -4.74
N ASP A 207 -3.50 10.12 -5.47
CA ASP A 207 -2.96 11.20 -6.29
C ASP A 207 -2.56 12.43 -5.44
N ARG A 208 -2.02 13.46 -6.09
CA ARG A 208 -1.61 14.72 -5.46
C ARG A 208 -2.78 15.44 -4.78
N ARG A 209 -4.01 15.24 -5.23
CA ARG A 209 -5.21 15.83 -4.62
C ARG A 209 -5.82 14.94 -3.53
N GLY A 210 -5.22 13.77 -3.29
CA GLY A 210 -5.64 12.80 -2.29
C GLY A 210 -6.89 12.01 -2.70
N TYR A 211 -7.15 11.84 -4.00
CA TYR A 211 -8.07 10.81 -4.48
C TYR A 211 -7.38 9.46 -4.40
N VAL A 212 -8.04 8.49 -3.80
CA VAL A 212 -7.53 7.13 -3.71
C VAL A 212 -7.71 6.44 -5.05
N LEU A 213 -6.59 6.04 -5.67
CA LEU A 213 -6.54 5.43 -7.01
C LEU A 213 -6.58 3.92 -6.94
N GLU A 214 -5.80 3.34 -6.01
CA GLU A 214 -5.66 1.90 -5.80
C GLU A 214 -5.62 1.56 -4.33
N THR A 215 -6.07 0.36 -3.99
CA THR A 215 -5.92 -0.19 -2.65
C THR A 215 -5.88 -1.71 -2.68
N GLU A 216 -5.01 -2.29 -1.85
CA GLU A 216 -4.90 -3.72 -1.59
C GLU A 216 -4.99 -3.94 -0.09
N VAL A 217 -5.72 -4.97 0.33
CA VAL A 217 -5.85 -5.30 1.75
C VAL A 217 -5.14 -6.63 2.02
N THR A 218 -4.29 -6.63 3.03
CA THR A 218 -3.55 -7.82 3.46
C THR A 218 -3.77 -8.09 4.95
N PRO A 219 -3.44 -9.30 5.44
CA PRO A 219 -3.27 -9.52 6.87
C PRO A 219 -2.24 -8.54 7.46
N GLY A 220 -2.51 -7.98 8.64
CA GLY A 220 -1.70 -6.90 9.24
C GLY A 220 -0.28 -7.30 9.69
N ASN A 221 0.16 -8.50 9.39
CA ASN A 221 1.53 -9.01 9.58
C ASN A 221 2.29 -9.22 8.26
N VAL A 222 1.69 -8.84 7.14
CA VAL A 222 2.36 -8.82 5.83
C VAL A 222 3.18 -7.54 5.73
N ASN A 223 4.39 -7.65 5.19
CA ASN A 223 5.27 -6.48 5.03
C ASN A 223 4.81 -5.63 3.84
N ASP A 224 4.86 -4.31 3.98
CA ASP A 224 4.51 -3.33 2.93
C ASP A 224 5.16 -3.62 1.58
N SER A 225 6.41 -4.06 1.61
CA SER A 225 7.16 -4.39 0.38
C SER A 225 6.61 -5.59 -0.39
N VAL A 226 5.84 -6.47 0.25
CA VAL A 226 5.21 -7.63 -0.42
C VAL A 226 3.92 -7.22 -1.13
N ALA A 227 3.15 -6.33 -0.50
CA ALA A 227 1.90 -5.83 -1.07
C ALA A 227 2.12 -4.83 -2.21
N PHE A 228 3.29 -4.18 -2.23
CA PHE A 228 3.63 -3.15 -3.22
C PHE A 228 3.50 -3.63 -4.65
N ASP A 229 3.99 -4.84 -4.96
CA ASP A 229 4.00 -5.38 -6.33
C ASP A 229 2.59 -5.36 -6.96
N THR A 230 1.60 -5.91 -6.23
CA THR A 230 0.22 -6.00 -6.73
C THR A 230 -0.43 -4.62 -6.90
N VAL A 231 -0.19 -3.73 -5.94
CA VAL A 231 -0.72 -2.35 -5.98
C VAL A 231 -0.07 -1.57 -7.12
N PHE A 232 1.24 -1.71 -7.31
CA PHE A 232 2.00 -0.99 -8.32
C PHE A 232 1.67 -1.47 -9.73
N GLU A 233 1.54 -2.78 -9.95
CA GLU A 233 1.14 -3.35 -11.24
C GLU A 233 -0.21 -2.78 -11.71
N ARG A 234 -1.23 -2.81 -10.84
CA ARG A 234 -2.56 -2.24 -11.15
C ARG A 234 -2.52 -0.72 -11.35
N LEU A 235 -1.71 -0.02 -10.55
CA LEU A 235 -1.52 1.42 -10.70
C LEU A 235 -0.99 1.78 -12.09
N VAL A 236 0.05 1.08 -12.52
CA VAL A 236 0.70 1.33 -13.82
C VAL A 236 -0.21 0.97 -15.00
N GLU A 237 -1.00 -0.09 -14.85
CA GLU A 237 -1.98 -0.52 -15.85
C GLU A 237 -3.10 0.53 -16.02
N HIS A 238 -3.67 1.02 -14.93
CA HIS A 238 -4.79 1.95 -14.97
C HIS A 238 -4.39 3.42 -15.17
N TYR A 239 -3.17 3.78 -14.78
CA TYR A 239 -2.67 5.17 -14.82
C TYR A 239 -1.27 5.23 -15.41
N PRO A 240 -1.14 5.04 -16.75
CA PRO A 240 0.15 5.06 -17.45
C PRO A 240 0.87 6.42 -17.35
N GLU A 241 0.14 7.50 -17.07
CA GLU A 241 0.65 8.87 -16.88
C GLU A 241 1.41 9.09 -15.56
N VAL A 242 1.41 8.13 -14.63
CA VAL A 242 2.20 8.19 -13.40
C VAL A 242 3.68 8.33 -13.73
N ARG A 243 4.34 9.33 -13.16
CA ARG A 243 5.77 9.62 -13.34
C ARG A 243 6.57 9.48 -12.06
N VAL A 244 6.00 9.89 -10.93
CA VAL A 244 6.68 9.90 -9.64
C VAL A 244 5.88 9.08 -8.63
N VAL A 245 6.56 8.13 -7.99
CA VAL A 245 5.99 7.28 -6.93
C VAL A 245 6.66 7.64 -5.62
N THR A 246 5.90 8.23 -4.71
CA THR A 246 6.39 8.66 -3.40
C THR A 246 5.91 7.68 -2.33
N ALA A 247 6.84 7.13 -1.54
CA ALA A 247 6.50 6.20 -0.47
C ALA A 247 7.40 6.42 0.78
N ASP A 248 7.15 5.68 1.86
CA ASP A 248 7.95 5.75 3.08
C ASP A 248 9.24 4.91 3.01
N ALA A 249 10.02 4.93 4.11
CA ALA A 249 11.27 4.16 4.20
C ALA A 249 11.07 2.63 4.20
N GLY A 250 9.89 2.14 4.51
CA GLY A 250 9.53 0.72 4.46
C GLY A 250 9.61 0.17 3.05
N TYR A 251 9.21 0.97 2.08
CA TYR A 251 9.23 0.62 0.65
C TYR A 251 10.61 0.76 0.01
N LYS A 252 11.62 1.34 0.66
CA LYS A 252 12.98 1.46 0.10
C LYS A 252 13.71 0.14 0.17
N THR A 253 13.48 -0.72 -0.82
CA THR A 253 14.15 -2.00 -1.03
C THR A 253 14.79 -2.04 -2.43
N PRO A 254 15.84 -2.85 -2.67
CA PRO A 254 16.44 -2.96 -4.00
C PRO A 254 15.43 -3.34 -5.09
N TRP A 255 14.53 -4.27 -4.79
CA TRP A 255 13.48 -4.71 -5.71
C TRP A 255 12.49 -3.60 -6.08
N ILE A 256 11.93 -2.90 -5.09
CA ILE A 256 10.96 -1.83 -5.35
C ILE A 256 11.60 -0.69 -6.14
N CYS A 257 12.83 -0.29 -5.79
CA CYS A 257 13.55 0.73 -6.55
C CYS A 257 13.75 0.29 -8.02
N LYS A 258 14.20 -0.97 -8.23
CA LYS A 258 14.34 -1.55 -9.57
C LYS A 258 13.03 -1.52 -10.33
N GLN A 259 11.95 -2.04 -9.76
CA GLN A 259 10.63 -2.13 -10.39
C GLN A 259 10.11 -0.75 -10.84
N ILE A 260 10.26 0.28 -9.99
CA ILE A 260 9.83 1.64 -10.33
C ILE A 260 10.68 2.21 -11.48
N PHE A 261 12.02 2.07 -11.42
CA PHE A 261 12.89 2.59 -12.47
C PHE A 261 12.73 1.85 -13.80
N ASP A 262 12.61 0.51 -13.78
CA ASP A 262 12.43 -0.31 -14.98
C ASP A 262 11.10 -0.01 -15.68
N SER A 263 10.09 0.42 -14.92
CA SER A 263 8.83 0.92 -15.48
C SER A 263 8.90 2.34 -16.06
N GLY A 264 10.09 2.97 -16.09
CA GLY A 264 10.30 4.34 -16.56
C GLY A 264 9.86 5.43 -15.60
N ARG A 265 9.62 5.11 -14.32
CA ARG A 265 9.14 6.03 -13.28
C ARG A 265 10.22 6.39 -12.27
N ILE A 266 9.95 7.40 -11.48
CA ILE A 266 10.91 7.98 -10.53
C ILE A 266 10.47 7.67 -9.09
N PRO A 267 11.26 6.93 -8.28
CA PRO A 267 10.96 6.71 -6.87
C PRO A 267 11.37 7.94 -6.03
N SER A 268 10.42 8.51 -5.29
CA SER A 268 10.69 9.56 -4.30
C SER A 268 10.60 8.95 -2.90
N LEU A 269 11.74 8.52 -2.37
CA LEU A 269 11.86 7.76 -1.13
C LEU A 269 12.76 8.48 -0.12
N PRO A 270 12.48 8.38 1.20
CA PRO A 270 13.32 9.02 2.21
C PRO A 270 14.63 8.28 2.42
N TYR A 271 15.53 8.91 3.17
CA TYR A 271 16.73 8.23 3.64
C TYR A 271 16.36 7.10 4.62
N LYS A 272 16.91 5.93 4.37
CA LYS A 272 16.81 4.78 5.27
C LYS A 272 18.15 4.56 5.94
N ARG A 273 18.24 4.90 7.22
CA ARG A 273 19.48 4.73 7.97
C ARG A 273 19.85 3.25 8.07
N PRO A 274 21.03 2.82 7.62
CA PRO A 274 21.50 1.47 7.84
C PRO A 274 21.59 1.16 9.34
N MET A 275 21.14 -0.03 9.73
CA MET A 275 21.26 -0.47 11.12
C MET A 275 22.70 -0.89 11.39
N THR A 276 23.35 -0.20 12.30
CA THR A 276 24.70 -0.53 12.80
C THR A 276 24.63 -0.87 14.27
N LYS A 277 25.26 -1.98 14.66
CA LYS A 277 25.38 -2.35 16.08
C LYS A 277 26.12 -1.23 16.82
N LYS A 278 25.65 -0.89 18.03
CA LYS A 278 26.28 0.17 18.84
C LYS A 278 27.76 -0.15 19.09
N GLY A 279 28.63 0.79 18.81
CA GLY A 279 30.09 0.64 18.93
C GLY A 279 30.79 0.16 17.63
N ASN A 280 30.07 -0.35 16.65
CA ASN A 280 30.64 -0.77 15.37
C ASN A 280 30.76 0.38 14.36
N LEU A 281 31.71 0.24 13.43
CA LEU A 281 31.88 1.15 12.31
C LEU A 281 30.63 1.14 11.43
N PRO A 282 30.04 2.32 11.12
CA PRO A 282 28.88 2.42 10.27
C PRO A 282 29.20 2.05 8.82
N TRP A 283 28.16 1.62 8.09
CA TRP A 283 28.32 1.13 6.72
C TRP A 283 28.90 2.20 5.75
N TYR A 284 28.58 3.46 5.94
CA TYR A 284 29.06 4.56 5.09
C TYR A 284 30.57 4.82 5.20
N GLU A 285 31.26 4.25 6.17
CA GLU A 285 32.74 4.30 6.24
C GLU A 285 33.42 3.29 5.30
N TYR A 286 32.65 2.41 4.66
CA TYR A 286 33.14 1.47 3.66
C TYR A 286 32.75 1.99 2.28
N VAL A 287 33.74 2.29 1.44
CA VAL A 287 33.55 2.89 0.11
C VAL A 287 33.61 1.79 -0.94
N TYR A 288 32.58 1.69 -1.76
CA TYR A 288 32.58 0.80 -2.92
C TYR A 288 33.28 1.49 -4.09
N ASP A 289 34.24 0.80 -4.67
CA ASP A 289 34.93 1.21 -5.90
C ASP A 289 34.37 0.39 -7.06
N GLU A 290 33.61 1.07 -7.94
CA GLU A 290 32.92 0.44 -9.06
C GLU A 290 33.89 -0.05 -10.14
N TYR A 291 35.02 0.69 -10.36
CA TYR A 291 35.98 0.36 -11.38
C TYR A 291 36.78 -0.92 -11.07
N TYR A 292 37.17 -1.09 -9.81
CA TYR A 292 37.92 -2.29 -9.35
C TYR A 292 36.98 -3.37 -8.75
N ASP A 293 35.69 -3.13 -8.68
CA ASP A 293 34.70 -3.99 -8.00
C ASP A 293 35.21 -4.49 -6.65
N CYS A 294 35.54 -3.55 -5.78
CA CYS A 294 36.03 -3.83 -4.44
C CYS A 294 35.45 -2.84 -3.41
N ILE A 295 35.60 -3.16 -2.14
CA ILE A 295 35.24 -2.23 -1.06
C ILE A 295 36.50 -1.80 -0.31
N LEU A 296 36.69 -0.51 -0.14
CA LEU A 296 37.72 0.07 0.70
C LEU A 296 37.21 0.22 2.14
N CYS A 297 37.95 -0.29 3.10
CA CYS A 297 37.65 -0.10 4.51
C CYS A 297 38.20 1.26 5.03
N PRO A 298 37.79 1.73 6.22
CA PRO A 298 38.28 2.99 6.82
C PRO A 298 39.81 3.06 7.01
N GLN A 299 40.50 1.93 6.92
CA GLN A 299 41.97 1.86 6.96
C GLN A 299 42.58 1.69 5.53
N ASN A 300 41.84 2.08 4.50
CA ASN A 300 42.26 2.00 3.08
C ASN A 300 42.72 0.60 2.63
N GLN A 301 42.18 -0.46 3.26
CA GLN A 301 42.44 -1.84 2.85
C GLN A 301 41.33 -2.35 1.95
N ILE A 302 41.71 -3.13 0.94
CA ILE A 302 40.80 -3.68 -0.05
C ILE A 302 40.10 -4.92 0.49
N LEU A 303 38.77 -4.92 0.43
CA LEU A 303 37.93 -6.09 0.55
C LEU A 303 37.55 -6.53 -0.87
N SER A 304 38.08 -7.70 -1.28
CA SER A 304 37.85 -8.22 -2.63
C SER A 304 36.54 -9.03 -2.68
N TYR A 305 35.92 -9.06 -3.87
CA TYR A 305 34.77 -9.90 -4.13
C TYR A 305 35.08 -11.38 -3.77
N SER A 306 34.18 -11.98 -3.03
CA SER A 306 34.30 -13.40 -2.60
C SER A 306 33.28 -14.29 -3.28
N THR A 307 32.02 -13.90 -3.22
CA THR A 307 30.89 -14.67 -3.78
C THR A 307 29.63 -13.82 -3.79
N THR A 308 28.63 -14.23 -4.57
CA THR A 308 27.26 -13.73 -4.46
C THR A 308 26.39 -14.84 -3.87
N ASN A 309 25.72 -14.53 -2.77
CA ASN A 309 24.93 -15.49 -2.02
C ASN A 309 23.51 -15.65 -2.60
N ARG A 310 22.74 -16.62 -2.08
CA ARG A 310 21.37 -16.91 -2.53
C ARG A 310 20.35 -15.80 -2.27
N GLU A 311 20.71 -14.81 -1.48
CA GLU A 311 19.87 -13.63 -1.20
C GLU A 311 20.16 -12.47 -2.16
N GLY A 312 21.08 -12.66 -3.12
CA GLY A 312 21.49 -11.64 -4.08
C GLY A 312 22.52 -10.67 -3.52
N ASN A 313 23.19 -10.97 -2.42
CA ASN A 313 24.21 -10.10 -1.88
C ASN A 313 25.60 -10.56 -2.35
N ARG A 314 26.33 -9.66 -3.03
CA ARG A 314 27.77 -9.74 -3.26
C ARG A 314 28.48 -9.62 -1.92
N GLU A 315 29.35 -10.53 -1.59
CA GLU A 315 30.14 -10.52 -0.37
C GLU A 315 31.59 -10.13 -0.68
N TYR A 316 32.04 -9.05 -0.08
CA TYR A 316 33.43 -8.57 -0.16
C TYR A 316 34.12 -8.87 1.16
N LYS A 317 35.29 -9.54 1.09
CA LYS A 317 36.00 -10.06 2.27
C LYS A 317 37.40 -9.48 2.37
N SER A 318 37.76 -9.08 3.59
CA SER A 318 39.11 -8.67 3.91
C SER A 318 40.05 -9.87 4.08
N LYS A 319 41.35 -9.64 3.91
CA LYS A 319 42.37 -10.65 4.23
C LYS A 319 42.61 -10.70 5.74
N SER A 320 42.56 -11.91 6.33
CA SER A 320 42.70 -12.14 7.77
C SER A 320 43.98 -11.54 8.36
N TYR A 321 45.12 -11.72 7.69
CA TYR A 321 46.41 -11.23 8.18
C TYR A 321 46.47 -9.70 8.32
N ILE A 322 45.77 -8.95 7.46
CA ILE A 322 45.67 -7.49 7.53
C ILE A 322 44.83 -7.07 8.71
N CYS A 323 43.66 -7.67 8.89
CA CYS A 323 42.75 -7.31 9.97
C CYS A 323 43.20 -7.77 11.35
N LYS A 324 44.11 -8.77 11.42
CA LYS A 324 44.66 -9.25 12.71
C LYS A 324 45.41 -8.21 13.48
N SER A 325 46.15 -7.33 12.80
CA SER A 325 46.93 -6.21 13.36
C SER A 325 46.22 -4.84 13.25
N CYS A 326 44.97 -4.81 12.82
CA CYS A 326 44.26 -3.57 12.55
C CYS A 326 43.88 -2.84 13.85
N PRO A 327 44.19 -1.55 14.02
CA PRO A 327 43.91 -0.78 15.24
C PRO A 327 42.40 -0.57 15.52
N VAL A 328 41.56 -0.65 14.50
CA VAL A 328 40.10 -0.48 14.63
C VAL A 328 39.33 -1.82 14.58
N ARG A 329 40.04 -2.94 14.73
CA ARG A 329 39.46 -4.29 14.59
C ARG A 329 38.24 -4.49 15.49
N GLU A 330 38.32 -4.14 16.78
CA GLU A 330 37.24 -4.33 17.76
C GLU A 330 35.94 -3.64 17.37
N ARG A 331 36.05 -2.50 16.70
CA ARG A 331 34.91 -1.75 16.17
C ARG A 331 34.48 -2.22 14.77
N CYS A 332 35.30 -3.01 14.08
CA CYS A 332 35.06 -3.41 12.70
C CYS A 332 34.45 -4.82 12.62
N THR A 333 35.01 -5.81 13.33
CA THR A 333 34.59 -7.20 13.23
C THR A 333 34.79 -7.97 14.52
N GLU A 334 33.76 -8.74 14.90
CA GLU A 334 33.81 -9.69 16.04
C GLU A 334 34.22 -11.12 15.58
N ASN A 335 34.53 -11.31 14.28
CA ASN A 335 34.85 -12.61 13.73
C ASN A 335 36.18 -13.12 14.31
N GLN A 336 36.20 -14.33 14.88
CA GLN A 336 37.38 -15.00 15.44
C GLN A 336 38.49 -15.18 14.38
N GLN A 337 38.10 -15.37 13.11
CA GLN A 337 39.06 -15.50 11.99
C GLN A 337 39.66 -14.16 11.54
N CYS A 338 39.35 -13.06 12.23
CA CYS A 338 39.79 -11.70 11.90
C CYS A 338 39.49 -11.30 10.45
N THR A 339 38.31 -11.65 9.96
CA THR A 339 37.85 -11.26 8.63
C THR A 339 36.63 -10.33 8.74
N LYS A 340 36.59 -9.28 7.93
CA LYS A 340 35.42 -8.43 7.73
C LYS A 340 34.75 -8.81 6.43
N THR A 341 33.44 -9.04 6.48
CA THR A 341 32.59 -9.18 5.29
C THR A 341 31.67 -7.98 5.20
N VAL A 342 31.65 -7.34 4.05
CA VAL A 342 30.71 -6.27 3.70
C VAL A 342 29.89 -6.77 2.52
N THR A 343 28.58 -6.55 2.56
CA THR A 343 27.67 -7.04 1.52
C THR A 343 27.07 -5.89 0.73
N ARG A 344 26.92 -6.08 -0.59
CA ARG A 344 26.25 -5.17 -1.51
C ARG A 344 25.27 -6.00 -2.36
N HIS A 345 23.99 -5.64 -2.37
CA HIS A 345 22.99 -6.34 -3.17
C HIS A 345 23.25 -6.15 -4.67
N VAL A 346 22.97 -7.14 -5.52
CA VAL A 346 23.14 -7.05 -6.99
C VAL A 346 22.38 -5.87 -7.61
N TRP A 347 21.27 -5.48 -7.01
CA TRP A 347 20.45 -4.31 -7.39
C TRP A 347 20.73 -3.08 -6.52
N HIS A 348 21.89 -2.96 -5.88
CA HIS A 348 22.18 -1.83 -5.00
C HIS A 348 22.24 -0.49 -5.74
N ASP A 349 22.62 -0.51 -7.00
CA ASP A 349 22.72 0.68 -7.87
C ASP A 349 21.36 1.39 -7.99
N TYR A 350 20.25 0.65 -7.96
CA TYR A 350 18.91 1.24 -7.91
C TYR A 350 18.63 1.98 -6.59
N ILE A 351 19.21 1.55 -5.48
CA ILE A 351 19.13 2.26 -4.19
C ILE A 351 19.91 3.57 -4.26
N GLU A 352 21.11 3.56 -4.84
CA GLU A 352 21.94 4.75 -5.02
C GLU A 352 21.26 5.76 -5.94
N ARG A 353 20.75 5.31 -7.08
CA ARG A 353 19.93 6.17 -7.97
C ARG A 353 18.71 6.77 -7.25
N ALA A 354 18.05 6.01 -6.37
CA ALA A 354 16.94 6.53 -5.58
C ALA A 354 17.43 7.56 -4.53
N GLU A 355 18.66 7.45 -4.03
CA GLU A 355 19.28 8.49 -3.20
C GLU A 355 19.55 9.78 -3.99
N ASP A 356 20.00 9.68 -5.23
CA ASP A 356 20.21 10.86 -6.11
C ASP A 356 18.87 11.57 -6.36
N VAL A 357 17.81 10.79 -6.64
CA VAL A 357 16.46 11.35 -6.77
C VAL A 357 16.03 12.08 -5.50
N ARG A 358 16.30 11.53 -4.31
CA ARG A 358 15.98 12.17 -3.03
C ARG A 358 16.60 13.56 -2.89
N HIS A 359 17.79 13.76 -3.42
CA HIS A 359 18.49 15.05 -3.42
C HIS A 359 18.05 16.00 -4.53
N SER A 360 17.38 15.50 -5.56
CA SER A 360 16.87 16.29 -6.67
C SER A 360 15.70 17.23 -6.26
N PRO A 361 15.43 18.30 -7.03
CA PRO A 361 14.27 19.17 -6.78
C PRO A 361 12.95 18.41 -6.80
N ILE A 362 12.80 17.45 -7.73
CA ILE A 362 11.55 16.69 -7.88
C ILE A 362 11.32 15.75 -6.68
N GLY A 363 12.36 15.06 -6.21
CA GLY A 363 12.28 14.20 -5.05
C GLY A 363 11.93 14.97 -3.77
N LYS A 364 12.58 16.11 -3.52
CA LYS A 364 12.30 16.97 -2.38
C LYS A 364 10.88 17.51 -2.39
N ALA A 365 10.44 18.05 -3.53
CA ALA A 365 9.09 18.60 -3.68
C ALA A 365 8.00 17.54 -3.49
N SER A 366 8.17 16.35 -4.09
CA SER A 366 7.20 15.26 -3.97
C SER A 366 7.13 14.71 -2.55
N TYR A 367 8.27 14.54 -1.88
CA TYR A 367 8.29 13.95 -0.53
C TYR A 367 7.64 14.86 0.51
N VAL A 368 7.80 16.18 0.41
CA VAL A 368 7.14 17.16 1.32
C VAL A 368 5.62 17.06 1.24
N LEU A 369 5.07 16.79 0.06
CA LEU A 369 3.61 16.66 -0.14
C LEU A 369 3.02 15.41 0.52
N ARG A 370 3.82 14.42 0.88
CA ARG A 370 3.33 13.15 1.45
C ARG A 370 2.48 13.36 2.71
N SER A 371 2.92 14.21 3.63
CA SER A 371 2.18 14.52 4.87
C SER A 371 0.85 15.23 4.62
N GLN A 372 0.76 15.99 3.53
CA GLN A 372 -0.45 16.72 3.15
C GLN A 372 -1.42 15.90 2.30
N THR A 373 -0.99 14.73 1.81
CA THR A 373 -1.75 13.86 0.91
C THR A 373 -2.14 12.55 1.59
N ILE A 374 -1.31 11.51 1.49
CA ILE A 374 -1.69 10.16 1.94
C ILE A 374 -1.92 10.06 3.46
N GLU A 375 -1.12 10.76 4.26
CA GLU A 375 -1.32 10.77 5.72
C GLU A 375 -2.66 11.43 6.09
N ARG A 376 -3.04 12.49 5.37
CA ARG A 376 -4.34 13.15 5.54
C ARG A 376 -5.49 12.27 5.07
N VAL A 377 -5.32 11.54 3.96
CA VAL A 377 -6.31 10.55 3.50
C VAL A 377 -6.57 9.51 4.59
N PHE A 378 -5.52 8.98 5.22
CA PHE A 378 -5.68 8.01 6.31
C PHE A 378 -6.26 8.63 7.59
N ALA A 379 -5.91 9.86 7.91
CA ALA A 379 -6.54 10.57 9.02
C ALA A 379 -8.05 10.73 8.79
N ASP A 380 -8.46 11.18 7.62
CA ASP A 380 -9.87 11.34 7.24
C ASP A 380 -10.60 9.98 7.24
N ALA A 381 -9.99 8.93 6.69
CA ALA A 381 -10.56 7.58 6.70
C ALA A 381 -10.85 7.08 8.13
N LYS A 382 -9.90 7.30 9.05
CA LYS A 382 -10.02 6.85 10.44
C LYS A 382 -10.97 7.70 11.28
N GLU A 383 -10.93 9.03 11.13
CA GLU A 383 -11.70 9.96 11.98
C GLU A 383 -13.11 10.22 11.44
N LYS A 384 -13.25 10.42 10.12
CA LYS A 384 -14.51 10.82 9.52
C LYS A 384 -15.31 9.68 8.93
N HIS A 385 -14.61 8.58 8.55
CA HIS A 385 -15.21 7.44 7.86
C HIS A 385 -15.16 6.13 8.66
N ALA A 386 -14.87 6.20 9.98
CA ALA A 386 -14.88 5.07 10.92
C ALA A 386 -14.02 3.87 10.48
N MET A 387 -12.84 4.11 9.88
CA MET A 387 -11.97 3.06 9.35
C MET A 387 -10.94 2.53 10.38
N ARG A 388 -11.04 2.89 11.66
CA ARG A 388 -10.15 2.39 12.73
C ARG A 388 -10.37 0.91 13.06
N TYR A 389 -11.60 0.43 12.86
CA TYR A 389 -12.05 -0.92 13.21
C TYR A 389 -13.01 -1.43 12.14
N THR A 390 -12.83 -2.68 11.70
CA THR A 390 -13.77 -3.33 10.79
C THR A 390 -14.75 -4.22 11.55
N PRO A 391 -16.07 -4.13 11.29
CA PRO A 391 -17.05 -5.06 11.82
C PRO A 391 -17.05 -6.41 11.07
N TYR A 392 -16.47 -6.45 9.87
CA TYR A 392 -16.43 -7.63 9.00
C TYR A 392 -15.27 -8.54 9.35
N ARG A 393 -15.37 -9.81 8.96
CA ARG A 393 -14.34 -10.84 9.06
C ARG A 393 -14.08 -11.45 7.70
N GLY A 394 -12.87 -11.97 7.52
CA GLY A 394 -12.42 -12.53 6.26
C GLY A 394 -11.89 -11.46 5.30
N LEU A 395 -10.82 -11.81 4.58
CA LEU A 395 -10.09 -10.87 3.72
C LEU A 395 -10.97 -10.27 2.63
N THR A 396 -11.79 -11.08 1.95
CA THR A 396 -12.68 -10.62 0.87
C THR A 396 -13.70 -9.58 1.35
N ALA A 397 -14.36 -9.83 2.48
CA ALA A 397 -15.35 -8.90 3.01
C ALA A 397 -14.73 -7.60 3.51
N VAL A 398 -13.54 -7.68 4.12
CA VAL A 398 -12.80 -6.49 4.58
C VAL A 398 -12.28 -5.68 3.40
N THR A 399 -11.77 -6.33 2.34
CA THR A 399 -11.35 -5.67 1.10
C THR A 399 -12.50 -4.90 0.46
N ALA A 400 -13.65 -5.53 0.30
CA ALA A 400 -14.86 -4.89 -0.22
C ALA A 400 -15.27 -3.68 0.61
N TRP A 401 -15.26 -3.83 1.93
CA TRP A 401 -15.58 -2.73 2.85
C TRP A 401 -14.59 -1.56 2.77
N VAL A 402 -13.28 -1.83 2.66
CA VAL A 402 -12.24 -0.80 2.49
C VAL A 402 -12.42 -0.06 1.18
N LYS A 403 -12.64 -0.77 0.07
CA LYS A 403 -12.89 -0.17 -1.26
C LYS A 403 -14.12 0.73 -1.25
N LEU A 404 -15.22 0.31 -0.65
CA LEU A 404 -16.42 1.14 -0.50
C LEU A 404 -16.17 2.40 0.33
N LYS A 405 -15.34 2.32 1.37
CA LYS A 405 -14.97 3.52 2.15
C LYS A 405 -14.17 4.50 1.32
N PHE A 406 -13.16 4.04 0.59
CA PHE A 406 -12.39 4.93 -0.28
C PHE A 406 -13.21 5.45 -1.45
N ALA A 407 -14.11 4.65 -2.04
CA ALA A 407 -15.09 5.10 -3.03
C ALA A 407 -15.96 6.24 -2.49
N ALA A 408 -16.51 6.07 -1.28
CA ALA A 408 -17.29 7.10 -0.61
C ALA A 408 -16.48 8.38 -0.32
N MET A 409 -15.21 8.23 0.10
CA MET A 409 -14.30 9.36 0.32
C MET A 409 -14.00 10.12 -0.97
N ASN A 410 -13.74 9.41 -2.07
CA ASN A 410 -13.52 9.99 -3.39
C ASN A 410 -14.76 10.74 -3.85
N LEU A 411 -15.94 10.15 -3.74
CA LEU A 411 -17.21 10.76 -4.10
C LEU A 411 -17.51 12.02 -3.27
N LYS A 412 -17.28 11.98 -1.96
CA LYS A 412 -17.44 13.14 -1.08
C LYS A 412 -16.52 14.29 -1.48
N LYS A 413 -15.26 13.97 -1.76
CA LYS A 413 -14.27 14.96 -2.21
C LYS A 413 -14.67 15.57 -3.56
N LEU A 414 -15.13 14.75 -4.51
CA LEU A 414 -15.68 15.23 -5.80
C LEU A 414 -16.83 16.18 -5.59
N ALA A 415 -17.80 15.83 -4.73
CA ALA A 415 -18.94 16.69 -4.43
C ALA A 415 -18.53 18.04 -3.84
N ILE A 416 -17.56 18.05 -2.91
CA ILE A 416 -17.01 19.27 -2.31
C ILE A 416 -16.31 20.12 -3.38
N HIS A 417 -15.46 19.53 -4.23
CA HIS A 417 -14.76 20.27 -5.29
C HIS A 417 -15.73 20.87 -6.31
N ARG A 418 -16.76 20.11 -6.74
CA ARG A 418 -17.81 20.63 -7.65
C ARG A 418 -18.57 21.78 -7.01
N TRP A 419 -18.94 21.64 -5.73
CA TRP A 419 -19.65 22.69 -5.00
C TRP A 419 -18.80 23.97 -4.84
N LEU A 420 -17.53 23.86 -4.45
CA LEU A 420 -16.62 24.99 -4.36
C LEU A 420 -16.43 25.69 -5.71
N ARG A 421 -16.32 24.93 -6.80
CA ARG A 421 -16.23 25.50 -8.16
C ARG A 421 -17.49 26.30 -8.51
N LEU A 422 -18.66 25.80 -8.19
CA LEU A 422 -19.94 26.51 -8.41
C LEU A 422 -20.00 27.78 -7.57
N LEU A 423 -19.61 27.76 -6.31
CA LEU A 423 -19.55 28.94 -5.46
C LEU A 423 -18.59 30.00 -6.02
N LEU A 424 -17.39 29.59 -6.43
CA LEU A 424 -16.39 30.47 -7.01
C LEU A 424 -16.92 31.10 -8.33
N SER A 425 -17.55 30.31 -9.19
CA SER A 425 -18.12 30.84 -10.44
C SER A 425 -19.26 31.83 -10.17
N ALA A 426 -20.16 31.55 -9.22
CA ALA A 426 -21.23 32.45 -8.80
C ALA A 426 -20.67 33.74 -8.19
N PHE A 427 -19.63 33.65 -7.37
CA PHE A 427 -18.96 34.79 -6.75
C PHE A 427 -18.26 35.68 -7.79
N LEU A 428 -17.59 35.07 -8.77
CA LEU A 428 -16.94 35.81 -9.88
C LEU A 428 -17.95 36.48 -10.80
N SER A 429 -19.10 35.85 -11.05
CA SER A 429 -20.18 36.45 -11.85
C SER A 429 -20.92 37.60 -11.15
N TYR A 430 -20.91 37.63 -9.80
CA TYR A 430 -21.55 38.68 -9.01
C TYR A 430 -20.67 39.92 -8.84
N LYS A 431 -19.34 39.84 -9.02
CA LYS A 431 -18.44 40.99 -8.96
C LYS A 431 -18.49 41.75 -10.29
N LYS A 432 -19.00 43.00 -10.24
CA LYS A 432 -18.79 44.02 -11.28
C LYS A 432 -17.28 44.23 -11.52
N PRO A 433 -16.84 44.66 -12.74
CA PRO A 433 -15.44 44.65 -13.16
C PRO A 433 -14.42 45.46 -12.33
N ASP A 434 -14.85 46.29 -11.39
CA ASP A 434 -13.98 47.28 -10.73
C ASP A 434 -13.21 46.76 -9.46
N CYS A 435 -13.21 45.48 -9.18
CA CYS A 435 -12.54 44.95 -7.99
C CYS A 435 -11.65 43.71 -8.27
N MET A 436 -10.79 43.78 -9.29
CA MET A 436 -9.88 42.68 -9.68
C MET A 436 -8.60 42.57 -8.85
N LEU A 437 -8.37 43.39 -7.82
CA LEU A 437 -7.11 43.49 -7.10
C LEU A 437 -7.04 42.70 -5.79
N ALA A 438 -8.12 42.01 -5.37
CA ALA A 438 -8.17 41.35 -4.05
C ALA A 438 -8.03 39.81 -4.06
N ILE A 439 -7.85 39.15 -5.22
CA ILE A 439 -7.89 37.69 -5.33
C ILE A 439 -6.48 37.03 -5.38
N TRP A 440 -5.40 37.81 -5.31
CA TRP A 440 -4.01 37.27 -5.31
C TRP A 440 -3.44 36.94 -3.93
N LEU A 441 -4.23 37.02 -2.86
CA LEU A 441 -3.79 36.85 -1.47
C LEU A 441 -4.58 35.79 -0.68
N LEU A 442 -5.27 34.88 -1.31
CA LEU A 442 -5.83 33.65 -0.72
C LEU A 442 -5.45 32.47 -1.62
#